data_1e045108fbfbb7ac5f48b30ef6b88d7d
#
_entry.id   1e045108fbfbb7ac5f48b30ef6b88d7d
#
_cell.length_a   1.000
_cell.length_b   1.000
_cell.length_c   1.000
_cell.angle_alpha   90.00
_cell.angle_beta   90.00
_cell.angle_gamma   90.00
#
_symmetry.space_group_name_H-M   'P 1'
#
loop_
_entity.id
_entity.type
_entity.pdbx_description
1 polymer ?
#
loop_
_entity_poly.entity_id
_entity_poly.type
_entity_poly.pdbx_seq_one_letter_code
_entity_poly.pdbx_strand_id
1 'polypeptide(L)'
;MIIDAVLNLVGKPYLPGVKPSLAKLPTDIKIVDVGTGSGCIAITLKLEIPEAEVTAVDISDKALEVAKQNRNKFDAKINFLKSDLLERIDFKPDVVVANLPYVDKDWDWIDKEALSKEPEIALYAGDHGLALIKRLIDQITKRAIPFLVLEADPCQHEDILNYARKKGLEKLETRGFVITLSNPQVSH
;
A
#
# COMPACT_ATOMS: atom_id res chain seq x y z
N MET A 1 3.00 2.16 10.83
CA MET A 1 2.28 0.90 10.57
C MET A 1 2.56 0.33 9.19
N ILE A 2 2.14 0.93 8.05
CA ILE A 2 2.56 0.46 6.70
C ILE A 2 4.08 0.53 6.57
N ILE A 3 4.68 1.65 6.94
CA ILE A 3 6.13 1.84 6.92
C ILE A 3 6.85 0.73 7.71
N ASP A 4 6.40 0.46 8.94
CA ASP A 4 7.00 -0.59 9.79
C ASP A 4 6.94 -1.96 9.14
N ALA A 5 5.82 -2.28 8.45
CA ALA A 5 5.68 -3.56 7.75
C ALA A 5 6.69 -3.69 6.61
N VAL A 6 6.91 -2.62 5.82
CA VAL A 6 7.92 -2.61 4.74
C VAL A 6 9.34 -2.69 5.32
N LEU A 7 9.64 -1.90 6.37
CA LEU A 7 10.94 -1.95 7.05
C LEU A 7 11.24 -3.34 7.60
N ASN A 8 10.20 -4.04 8.09
CA ASN A 8 10.33 -5.42 8.54
C ASN A 8 10.69 -6.38 7.40
N LEU A 9 10.13 -6.20 6.19
CA LEU A 9 10.47 -7.00 5.01
C LEU A 9 11.93 -6.83 4.59
N VAL A 10 12.51 -5.63 4.72
CA VAL A 10 13.92 -5.36 4.41
C VAL A 10 14.86 -5.58 5.61
N GLY A 11 14.37 -6.14 6.70
CA GLY A 11 15.18 -6.45 7.88
C GLY A 11 15.61 -5.24 8.72
N LYS A 12 14.94 -4.10 8.56
CA LYS A 12 15.14 -2.86 9.34
C LYS A 12 13.93 -2.59 10.25
N PRO A 13 13.61 -3.40 11.28
CA PRO A 13 12.43 -3.17 12.12
C PRO A 13 12.54 -1.84 12.88
N TYR A 14 11.56 -0.98 12.74
CA TYR A 14 11.50 0.33 13.41
C TYR A 14 11.18 0.22 14.90
N LEU A 15 10.45 -0.81 15.30
CA LEU A 15 10.00 -0.97 16.68
C LEU A 15 10.84 -1.99 17.44
N PRO A 16 11.28 -1.68 18.68
CA PRO A 16 11.95 -2.65 19.54
C PRO A 16 11.10 -3.89 19.79
N GLY A 17 11.68 -5.08 19.67
CA GLY A 17 11.01 -6.36 19.94
C GLY A 17 10.20 -6.93 18.79
N VAL A 18 10.10 -6.25 17.64
CA VAL A 18 9.54 -6.83 16.42
C VAL A 18 10.59 -7.77 15.83
N LYS A 19 10.24 -9.06 15.68
CA LYS A 19 11.12 -10.00 14.97
C LYS A 19 11.11 -9.65 13.49
N PRO A 20 12.28 -9.57 12.83
CA PRO A 20 12.33 -9.40 11.39
C PRO A 20 11.52 -10.48 10.70
N SER A 21 10.82 -10.12 9.61
CA SER A 21 10.15 -11.08 8.74
C SER A 21 11.14 -12.17 8.28
N LEU A 22 10.64 -13.37 8.03
CA LEU A 22 11.43 -14.44 7.41
C LEU A 22 11.90 -14.06 5.99
N ALA A 23 11.14 -13.17 5.32
CA ALA A 23 11.54 -12.59 4.05
C ALA A 23 12.49 -11.42 4.31
N LYS A 24 13.77 -11.60 3.99
CA LYS A 24 14.78 -10.53 4.01
C LYS A 24 14.99 -10.05 2.58
N LEU A 25 14.25 -9.02 2.19
CA LEU A 25 14.53 -8.33 0.94
C LEU A 25 15.81 -7.49 1.06
N PRO A 26 16.56 -7.32 -0.03
CA PRO A 26 17.63 -6.32 -0.09
C PRO A 26 17.05 -4.90 0.10
N THR A 27 17.91 -3.90 0.27
CA THR A 27 17.45 -2.50 0.43
C THR A 27 17.26 -1.76 -0.89
N ASP A 28 17.84 -2.26 -1.98
CA ASP A 28 17.74 -1.73 -3.36
C ASP A 28 16.49 -2.22 -4.10
N ILE A 29 15.38 -2.37 -3.36
CA ILE A 29 14.11 -2.87 -3.88
C ILE A 29 13.31 -1.81 -4.63
N LYS A 30 12.39 -2.29 -5.49
CA LYS A 30 11.40 -1.47 -6.18
C LYS A 30 10.09 -1.46 -5.41
N ILE A 31 9.70 -0.29 -4.92
CA ILE A 31 8.45 -0.09 -4.17
C ILE A 31 7.49 0.74 -5.01
N VAL A 32 6.22 0.32 -5.08
CA VAL A 32 5.14 1.14 -5.64
C VAL A 32 4.13 1.48 -4.55
N ASP A 33 3.92 2.78 -4.34
CA ASP A 33 2.88 3.32 -3.45
C ASP A 33 1.64 3.64 -4.28
N VAL A 34 0.56 2.88 -4.08
CA VAL A 34 -0.68 2.95 -4.86
C VAL A 34 -1.73 3.75 -4.12
N GLY A 35 -2.29 4.76 -4.79
CA GLY A 35 -3.18 5.73 -4.14
C GLY A 35 -2.38 6.63 -3.19
N THR A 36 -1.26 7.16 -3.67
CA THR A 36 -0.26 7.87 -2.84
C THR A 36 -0.79 9.11 -2.15
N GLY A 37 -1.88 9.71 -2.66
CA GLY A 37 -2.48 10.92 -2.08
C GLY A 37 -1.48 12.06 -1.94
N SER A 38 -1.16 12.43 -0.72
CA SER A 38 -0.18 13.49 -0.41
C SER A 38 1.29 13.05 -0.56
N GLY A 39 1.55 11.78 -0.86
CA GLY A 39 2.90 11.21 -0.96
C GLY A 39 3.52 10.79 0.37
N CYS A 40 2.76 10.81 1.46
CA CYS A 40 3.29 10.60 2.80
C CYS A 40 4.00 9.24 2.95
N ILE A 41 3.38 8.15 2.47
CA ILE A 41 3.96 6.80 2.54
C ILE A 41 5.20 6.71 1.67
N ALA A 42 5.11 7.11 0.39
CA ALA A 42 6.23 7.06 -0.54
C ALA A 42 7.44 7.88 -0.07
N ILE A 43 7.20 9.10 0.44
CA ILE A 43 8.27 9.97 0.95
C ILE A 43 8.95 9.33 2.16
N THR A 44 8.16 8.86 3.13
CA THR A 44 8.70 8.24 4.33
C THR A 44 9.50 6.98 3.99
N LEU A 45 8.99 6.11 3.12
CA LEU A 45 9.72 4.92 2.67
C LEU A 45 11.03 5.28 1.99
N LYS A 46 11.05 6.31 1.15
CA LYS A 46 12.28 6.75 0.50
C LYS A 46 13.32 7.30 1.47
N LEU A 47 12.88 8.00 2.51
CA LEU A 47 13.78 8.52 3.56
C LEU A 47 14.34 7.40 4.45
N GLU A 48 13.52 6.41 4.80
CA GLU A 48 13.91 5.29 5.65
C GLU A 48 14.73 4.21 4.90
N ILE A 49 14.52 4.08 3.59
CA ILE A 49 15.23 3.14 2.70
C ILE A 49 15.81 3.94 1.51
N PRO A 50 16.90 4.67 1.71
CA PRO A 50 17.45 5.57 0.67
C PRO A 50 17.84 4.86 -0.63
N GLU A 51 18.17 3.58 -0.56
CA GLU A 51 18.56 2.73 -1.69
C GLU A 51 17.36 2.29 -2.53
N ALA A 52 16.14 2.25 -1.95
CA ALA A 52 14.94 1.79 -2.66
C ALA A 52 14.58 2.70 -3.85
N GLU A 53 14.14 2.09 -4.95
CA GLU A 53 13.49 2.77 -6.05
C GLU A 53 11.99 2.93 -5.76
N VAL A 54 11.56 4.13 -5.38
CA VAL A 54 10.17 4.40 -5.02
C VAL A 54 9.44 5.07 -6.18
N THR A 55 8.32 4.47 -6.59
CA THR A 55 7.35 5.04 -7.52
C THR A 55 6.02 5.21 -6.82
N ALA A 56 5.44 6.39 -6.89
CA ALA A 56 4.15 6.71 -6.30
C ALA A 56 3.11 6.95 -7.40
N VAL A 57 1.97 6.28 -7.29
CA VAL A 57 0.90 6.39 -8.28
C VAL A 57 -0.41 6.84 -7.65
N ASP A 58 -1.15 7.65 -8.40
CA ASP A 58 -2.51 8.05 -8.04
C ASP A 58 -3.33 8.29 -9.32
N ILE A 59 -4.64 8.12 -9.23
CA ILE A 59 -5.55 8.44 -10.32
C ILE A 59 -5.80 9.96 -10.44
N SER A 60 -5.61 10.69 -9.34
CA SER A 60 -5.86 12.12 -9.20
C SER A 60 -4.61 12.95 -9.52
N ASP A 61 -4.68 13.79 -10.56
CA ASP A 61 -3.62 14.76 -10.86
C ASP A 61 -3.39 15.73 -9.68
N LYS A 62 -4.46 16.13 -8.99
CA LYS A 62 -4.37 17.03 -7.83
C LYS A 62 -3.60 16.39 -6.67
N ALA A 63 -3.84 15.10 -6.41
CA ALA A 63 -3.09 14.35 -5.39
C ALA A 63 -1.61 14.31 -5.75
N LEU A 64 -1.29 13.99 -7.01
CA LEU A 64 0.10 13.96 -7.50
C LEU A 64 0.79 15.32 -7.43
N GLU A 65 0.08 16.42 -7.66
CA GLU A 65 0.63 17.78 -7.48
C GLU A 65 1.02 18.03 -6.02
N VAL A 66 0.15 17.69 -5.07
CA VAL A 66 0.43 17.80 -3.64
C VAL A 66 1.61 16.92 -3.25
N ALA A 67 1.63 15.67 -3.72
CA ALA A 67 2.72 14.73 -3.45
C ALA A 67 4.08 15.26 -3.97
N LYS A 68 4.12 15.84 -5.17
CA LYS A 68 5.33 16.47 -5.74
C LYS A 68 5.79 17.67 -4.92
N GLN A 69 4.87 18.51 -4.44
CA GLN A 69 5.21 19.62 -3.55
C GLN A 69 5.80 19.12 -2.23
N ASN A 70 5.21 18.11 -1.64
CA ASN A 70 5.71 17.50 -0.41
C ASN A 70 7.09 16.85 -0.62
N ARG A 71 7.26 16.07 -1.70
CA ARG A 71 8.55 15.48 -2.06
C ARG A 71 9.67 16.54 -2.11
N ASN A 72 9.40 17.71 -2.70
CA ASN A 72 10.40 18.78 -2.83
C ASN A 72 10.83 19.34 -1.46
N LYS A 73 9.92 19.37 -0.47
CA LYS A 73 10.26 19.81 0.90
C LYS A 73 11.24 18.87 1.60
N PHE A 74 11.23 17.59 1.25
CA PHE A 74 12.06 16.55 1.86
C PHE A 74 13.23 16.09 0.98
N ASP A 75 13.40 16.67 -0.21
CA ASP A 75 14.40 16.27 -1.23
C ASP A 75 14.38 14.75 -1.52
N ALA A 76 13.21 14.12 -1.45
CA ALA A 76 13.06 12.69 -1.65
C ALA A 76 13.04 12.34 -3.15
N LYS A 77 13.89 11.39 -3.58
CA LYS A 77 13.95 10.95 -4.99
C LYS A 77 12.86 9.92 -5.27
N ILE A 78 11.69 10.38 -5.73
CA ILE A 78 10.51 9.56 -6.00
C ILE A 78 10.01 9.83 -7.41
N ASN A 79 9.63 8.78 -8.14
CA ASN A 79 8.94 8.86 -9.41
C ASN A 79 7.43 8.97 -9.18
N PHE A 80 6.76 9.91 -9.88
CA PHE A 80 5.30 10.04 -9.81
C PHE A 80 4.67 9.73 -11.15
N LEU A 81 3.63 8.90 -11.15
CA LEU A 81 2.93 8.49 -12.35
C LEU A 81 1.41 8.49 -12.12
N LYS A 82 0.65 9.10 -13.02
CA LYS A 82 -0.81 8.98 -13.02
C LYS A 82 -1.20 7.58 -13.48
N SER A 83 -1.89 6.82 -12.63
CA SER A 83 -2.31 5.45 -12.91
C SER A 83 -3.57 5.07 -12.15
N ASP A 84 -4.45 4.27 -12.75
CA ASP A 84 -5.46 3.51 -12.02
C ASP A 84 -4.78 2.24 -11.48
N LEU A 85 -4.55 2.21 -10.16
CA LEU A 85 -3.77 1.17 -9.50
C LEU A 85 -2.42 0.95 -10.23
N LEU A 86 -2.12 -0.30 -10.64
CA LEU A 86 -0.86 -0.67 -11.28
C LEU A 86 -0.91 -0.66 -12.81
N GLU A 87 -1.97 -0.14 -13.44
CA GLU A 87 -2.18 -0.27 -14.89
C GLU A 87 -1.04 0.31 -15.74
N ARG A 88 -0.43 1.41 -15.28
CA ARG A 88 0.64 2.10 -16.02
C ARG A 88 2.05 1.79 -15.49
N ILE A 89 2.18 0.87 -14.56
CA ILE A 89 3.48 0.36 -14.10
C ILE A 89 3.96 -0.67 -15.13
N ASP A 90 5.09 -0.42 -15.77
CA ASP A 90 5.69 -1.24 -16.84
C ASP A 90 6.84 -2.15 -16.36
N PHE A 91 7.18 -2.08 -15.08
CA PHE A 91 8.14 -2.95 -14.42
C PHE A 91 7.47 -3.84 -13.37
N LYS A 92 8.21 -4.80 -12.83
CA LYS A 92 7.76 -5.64 -11.72
C LYS A 92 8.26 -5.06 -10.40
N PRO A 93 7.37 -4.57 -9.51
CA PRO A 93 7.75 -4.17 -8.16
C PRO A 93 8.11 -5.39 -7.29
N ASP A 94 8.97 -5.18 -6.29
CA ASP A 94 9.21 -6.15 -5.22
C ASP A 94 8.15 -6.02 -4.12
N VAL A 95 7.76 -4.79 -3.82
CA VAL A 95 6.73 -4.49 -2.81
C VAL A 95 5.74 -3.48 -3.38
N VAL A 96 4.46 -3.76 -3.22
CA VAL A 96 3.40 -2.77 -3.41
C VAL A 96 2.85 -2.40 -2.04
N VAL A 97 2.73 -1.09 -1.80
CA VAL A 97 2.06 -0.55 -0.62
C VAL A 97 0.78 0.18 -1.04
N ALA A 98 -0.25 0.16 -0.20
CA ALA A 98 -1.51 0.81 -0.51
C ALA A 98 -2.27 1.23 0.75
N ASN A 99 -2.70 2.49 0.78
CA ASN A 99 -3.75 2.97 1.66
C ASN A 99 -4.88 3.52 0.78
N LEU A 100 -5.68 2.61 0.25
CA LEU A 100 -6.77 2.93 -0.68
C LEU A 100 -8.04 3.30 0.09
N PRO A 101 -9.00 4.00 -0.55
CA PRO A 101 -10.33 4.16 0.02
C PRO A 101 -10.93 2.81 0.39
N TYR A 102 -11.22 2.60 1.68
CA TYR A 102 -11.79 1.35 2.20
C TYR A 102 -13.05 1.57 3.05
N VAL A 103 -13.48 2.80 3.22
CA VAL A 103 -14.64 3.13 4.05
C VAL A 103 -15.93 2.68 3.36
N ASP A 104 -16.77 1.92 4.09
CA ASP A 104 -18.12 1.60 3.68
C ASP A 104 -19.08 2.72 4.06
N LYS A 105 -19.92 3.16 3.12
CA LYS A 105 -20.92 4.22 3.36
C LYS A 105 -21.96 3.82 4.40
N ASP A 106 -22.16 2.53 4.60
CA ASP A 106 -23.17 1.97 5.49
C ASP A 106 -22.67 1.78 6.93
N TRP A 107 -21.42 2.15 7.23
CA TRP A 107 -20.91 2.07 8.60
C TRP A 107 -21.51 3.15 9.50
N ASP A 108 -22.21 2.73 10.57
CA ASP A 108 -22.89 3.62 11.51
C ASP A 108 -21.97 4.34 12.49
N TRP A 109 -20.74 3.79 12.72
CA TRP A 109 -19.78 4.33 13.69
C TRP A 109 -18.83 5.38 13.12
N ILE A 110 -19.00 5.74 11.86
CA ILE A 110 -18.15 6.73 11.20
C ILE A 110 -18.60 8.14 11.54
N ASP A 111 -17.66 8.95 11.99
CA ASP A 111 -17.85 10.39 12.10
C ASP A 111 -17.90 11.02 10.70
N LYS A 112 -19.12 11.11 10.15
CA LYS A 112 -19.38 11.66 8.81
C LYS A 112 -18.96 13.13 8.70
N GLU A 113 -18.93 13.88 9.80
CA GLU A 113 -18.49 15.27 9.83
C GLU A 113 -16.96 15.37 9.70
N ALA A 114 -16.22 14.51 10.37
CA ALA A 114 -14.77 14.42 10.23
C ALA A 114 -14.36 14.04 8.81
N LEU A 115 -15.06 13.08 8.20
CA LEU A 115 -14.79 12.62 6.83
C LEU A 115 -15.24 13.62 5.75
N SER A 116 -16.17 14.54 6.04
CA SER A 116 -16.66 15.53 5.04
C SER A 116 -15.57 16.49 4.53
N LYS A 117 -14.41 16.53 5.20
CA LYS A 117 -13.25 17.35 4.80
C LYS A 117 -12.35 16.66 3.77
N GLU A 118 -12.55 15.36 3.54
CA GLU A 118 -11.79 14.60 2.56
C GLU A 118 -12.60 14.40 1.26
N PRO A 119 -11.95 14.33 0.09
CA PRO A 119 -12.64 14.04 -1.17
C PRO A 119 -13.35 12.68 -1.09
N GLU A 120 -14.61 12.58 -1.54
CA GLU A 120 -15.36 11.30 -1.55
C GLU A 120 -14.60 10.15 -2.22
N ILE A 121 -13.88 10.45 -3.30
CA ILE A 121 -13.06 9.48 -4.03
C ILE A 121 -11.90 8.92 -3.20
N ALA A 122 -11.50 9.64 -2.15
CA ALA A 122 -10.43 9.21 -1.23
C ALA A 122 -10.95 8.36 -0.06
N LEU A 123 -12.28 8.24 0.10
CA LEU A 123 -12.89 7.58 1.25
C LEU A 123 -13.65 6.31 0.88
N TYR A 124 -14.46 6.38 -0.19
CA TYR A 124 -15.46 5.36 -0.47
C TYR A 124 -15.09 4.50 -1.69
N ALA A 125 -15.10 3.19 -1.48
CA ALA A 125 -15.05 2.19 -2.54
C ALA A 125 -16.33 1.36 -2.52
N GLY A 126 -16.77 0.89 -3.69
CA GLY A 126 -17.89 -0.06 -3.78
C GLY A 126 -17.55 -1.40 -3.11
N ASP A 127 -18.53 -2.31 -3.05
CA ASP A 127 -18.36 -3.65 -2.48
C ASP A 127 -17.92 -3.57 -1.00
N HIS A 128 -18.67 -2.83 -0.19
CA HIS A 128 -18.38 -2.60 1.23
C HIS A 128 -16.95 -2.08 1.50
N GLY A 129 -16.48 -1.16 0.65
CA GLY A 129 -15.13 -0.61 0.74
C GLY A 129 -14.03 -1.49 0.12
N LEU A 130 -14.34 -2.68 -0.41
CA LEU A 130 -13.34 -3.66 -0.84
C LEU A 130 -13.03 -3.66 -2.34
N ALA A 131 -13.79 -2.93 -3.17
CA ALA A 131 -13.67 -3.03 -4.62
C ALA A 131 -12.26 -2.74 -5.14
N LEU A 132 -11.62 -1.66 -4.68
CA LEU A 132 -10.27 -1.29 -5.11
C LEU A 132 -9.22 -2.26 -4.56
N ILE A 133 -9.37 -2.70 -3.32
CA ILE A 133 -8.46 -3.68 -2.68
C ILE A 133 -8.49 -5.00 -3.46
N LYS A 134 -9.68 -5.51 -3.82
CA LYS A 134 -9.83 -6.74 -4.61
C LYS A 134 -9.22 -6.60 -6.01
N ARG A 135 -9.44 -5.47 -6.69
CA ARG A 135 -8.78 -5.17 -7.98
C ARG A 135 -7.26 -5.14 -7.85
N LEU A 136 -6.73 -4.54 -6.80
CA LEU A 136 -5.28 -4.51 -6.55
C LEU A 136 -4.74 -5.93 -6.30
N ILE A 137 -5.39 -6.75 -5.49
CA ILE A 137 -5.03 -8.16 -5.27
C ILE A 137 -4.98 -8.94 -6.59
N ASP A 138 -5.96 -8.74 -7.48
CA ASP A 138 -5.97 -9.37 -8.81
C ASP A 138 -4.76 -8.95 -9.66
N GLN A 139 -4.39 -7.66 -9.62
CA GLN A 139 -3.23 -7.15 -10.33
C GLN A 139 -1.91 -7.69 -9.74
N ILE A 140 -1.81 -7.77 -8.41
CA ILE A 140 -0.66 -8.36 -7.69
C ILE A 140 -0.44 -9.82 -8.12
N THR A 141 -1.50 -10.62 -8.11
CA THR A 141 -1.42 -12.03 -8.50
C THR A 141 -1.08 -12.20 -9.97
N LYS A 142 -1.79 -11.48 -10.87
CA LYS A 142 -1.55 -11.55 -12.33
C LYS A 142 -0.13 -11.17 -12.72
N ARG A 143 0.48 -10.21 -12.01
CA ARG A 143 1.82 -9.71 -12.29
C ARG A 143 2.91 -10.45 -11.51
N ALA A 144 2.53 -11.45 -10.74
CA ALA A 144 3.44 -12.20 -9.86
C ALA A 144 4.29 -11.28 -8.97
N ILE A 145 3.67 -10.28 -8.34
CA ILE A 145 4.35 -9.35 -7.43
C ILE A 145 4.55 -10.06 -6.08
N PRO A 146 5.76 -10.00 -5.49
CA PRO A 146 6.09 -10.75 -4.29
C PRO A 146 5.31 -10.35 -3.05
N PHE A 147 5.21 -9.03 -2.77
CA PHE A 147 4.62 -8.54 -1.53
C PHE A 147 3.61 -7.43 -1.75
N LEU A 148 2.53 -7.50 -0.98
CA LEU A 148 1.53 -6.43 -0.83
C LEU A 148 1.38 -6.08 0.65
N VAL A 149 1.55 -4.79 0.97
CA VAL A 149 1.28 -4.23 2.29
C VAL A 149 0.13 -3.24 2.14
N LEU A 150 -0.98 -3.46 2.79
CA LEU A 150 -2.15 -2.60 2.64
C LEU A 150 -2.78 -2.22 3.99
N GLU A 151 -3.45 -1.07 4.01
CA GLU A 151 -4.27 -0.62 5.13
C GLU A 151 -5.75 -0.90 4.83
N ALA A 152 -6.44 -1.43 5.83
CA ALA A 152 -7.89 -1.65 5.82
C ALA A 152 -8.41 -1.69 7.26
N ASP A 153 -9.71 -1.47 7.43
CA ASP A 153 -10.32 -1.62 8.74
C ASP A 153 -10.27 -3.09 9.20
N PRO A 154 -9.98 -3.35 10.50
CA PRO A 154 -9.96 -4.71 11.04
C PRO A 154 -11.22 -5.53 10.79
N CYS A 155 -12.40 -4.92 10.68
CA CYS A 155 -13.63 -5.61 10.34
C CYS A 155 -13.64 -6.18 8.91
N GLN A 156 -12.80 -5.64 8.01
CA GLN A 156 -12.67 -6.10 6.61
C GLN A 156 -11.57 -7.17 6.43
N HIS A 157 -10.72 -7.38 7.45
CA HIS A 157 -9.53 -8.23 7.31
C HIS A 157 -9.87 -9.66 6.88
N GLU A 158 -10.93 -10.26 7.45
CA GLU A 158 -11.31 -11.64 7.12
C GLU A 158 -11.69 -11.77 5.63
N ASP A 159 -12.48 -10.85 5.12
CA ASP A 159 -12.91 -10.84 3.71
C ASP A 159 -11.73 -10.62 2.77
N ILE A 160 -10.83 -9.70 3.09
CA ILE A 160 -9.60 -9.45 2.32
C ILE A 160 -8.72 -10.69 2.29
N LEU A 161 -8.48 -11.31 3.45
CA LEU A 161 -7.64 -12.51 3.56
C LEU A 161 -8.25 -13.72 2.85
N ASN A 162 -9.58 -13.88 2.92
CA ASN A 162 -10.28 -14.92 2.19
C ASN A 162 -10.18 -14.73 0.68
N TYR A 163 -10.32 -13.48 0.21
CA TYR A 163 -10.15 -13.16 -1.21
C TYR A 163 -8.71 -13.38 -1.66
N ALA A 164 -7.72 -12.88 -0.92
CA ALA A 164 -6.30 -13.03 -1.20
C ALA A 164 -5.89 -14.50 -1.31
N ARG A 165 -6.35 -15.35 -0.36
CA ARG A 165 -6.09 -16.79 -0.37
C ARG A 165 -6.66 -17.48 -1.62
N LYS A 166 -7.88 -17.13 -2.06
CA LYS A 166 -8.47 -17.63 -3.31
C LYS A 166 -7.66 -17.26 -4.55
N LYS A 167 -6.88 -16.18 -4.46
CA LYS A 167 -5.98 -15.71 -5.52
C LYS A 167 -4.55 -16.23 -5.39
N GLY A 168 -4.27 -17.07 -4.39
CA GLY A 168 -2.96 -17.69 -4.18
C GLY A 168 -1.98 -16.85 -3.37
N LEU A 169 -2.44 -15.77 -2.71
CA LEU A 169 -1.62 -15.01 -1.79
C LEU A 169 -1.75 -15.57 -0.36
N GLU A 170 -0.69 -15.46 0.41
CA GLU A 170 -0.62 -15.90 1.80
C GLU A 170 -0.45 -14.70 2.75
N LYS A 171 -1.09 -14.81 3.91
CA LYS A 171 -0.91 -13.84 4.97
C LYS A 171 0.45 -14.06 5.65
N LEU A 172 1.28 -13.02 5.66
CA LEU A 172 2.48 -12.98 6.50
C LEU A 172 2.17 -12.42 7.88
N GLU A 173 1.50 -11.26 7.94
CA GLU A 173 1.21 -10.58 9.18
C GLU A 173 -0.08 -9.75 9.06
N THR A 174 -0.77 -9.58 10.20
CA THR A 174 -1.77 -8.52 10.40
C THR A 174 -1.44 -7.79 11.68
N ARG A 175 -1.40 -6.44 11.62
CA ARG A 175 -1.09 -5.60 12.77
C ARG A 175 -1.89 -4.30 12.74
N GLY A 176 -2.86 -4.20 13.67
CA GLY A 176 -3.81 -3.08 13.65
C GLY A 176 -4.55 -3.03 12.33
N PHE A 177 -4.48 -1.92 11.62
CA PHE A 177 -5.11 -1.73 10.30
C PHE A 177 -4.29 -2.30 9.13
N VAL A 178 -3.09 -2.84 9.35
CA VAL A 178 -2.19 -3.25 8.27
C VAL A 178 -2.19 -4.75 8.07
N ILE A 179 -2.33 -5.15 6.81
CA ILE A 179 -2.20 -6.54 6.33
C ILE A 179 -0.96 -6.62 5.44
N THR A 180 -0.09 -7.60 5.70
CA THR A 180 1.02 -7.96 4.82
C THR A 180 0.75 -9.32 4.19
N LEU A 181 0.76 -9.34 2.86
CA LEU A 181 0.56 -10.54 2.04
C LEU A 181 1.83 -10.86 1.26
N SER A 182 2.09 -12.15 1.06
CA SER A 182 3.13 -12.65 0.17
C SER A 182 2.54 -13.47 -0.97
N ASN A 183 3.27 -13.52 -2.08
CA ASN A 183 2.98 -14.41 -3.18
C ASN A 183 3.98 -15.58 -3.18
N PRO A 184 3.62 -16.76 -2.65
CA PRO A 184 4.54 -17.89 -2.50
C PRO A 184 4.98 -18.50 -3.83
N GLN A 185 4.31 -18.15 -4.93
CA GLN A 185 4.68 -18.62 -6.27
C GLN A 185 5.86 -17.83 -6.88
N VAL A 186 6.32 -16.79 -6.19
CA VAL A 186 7.43 -15.93 -6.63
C VAL A 186 8.65 -16.21 -5.78
N SER A 187 9.71 -16.73 -6.41
CA SER A 187 11.03 -16.89 -5.77
C SER A 187 11.67 -15.52 -5.55
N HIS A 188 12.29 -15.34 -4.41
CA HIS A 188 13.02 -14.13 -4.01
C HIS A 188 14.51 -14.31 -4.21
#